data_d38df4278700abaa6a595acf8aabc4c2
#
_entry.id   d38df4278700abaa6a595acf8aabc4c2
#
_cell.length_a   1.000
_cell.length_b   1.000
_cell.length_c   1.000
_cell.angle_alpha   90.00
_cell.angle_beta   90.00
_cell.angle_gamma   90.00
#
_symmetry.space_group_name_H-M   'P 1'
#
loop_
_entity.id
_entity.type
_entity.pdbx_description
1 polymer ?
#
loop_
_entity_poly.entity_id
_entity_poly.type
_entity_poly.pdbx_seq_one_letter_code
_entity_poly.pdbx_strand_id
1 'polypeptide(L)'
;MKMFLAESWQDCLEKIEVLNPYDGQPVDTVPKASLSDVETALKSAFQGTQPMRKLSGFDRFKILKRAAELVEKQLEDLARTITLEEGKILAEARFEVSRTAETLMVSAEEAKRIAGEMVPLDGAPGAGNRMGFTLRVPCGVVLAISPFTFPLNLVPHNVGPAIAAGNSVIAKPAAQTPLIA
;
A
#
# COMPACT_ATOMS: atom_id res chain seq x y z
N MET A 1 1.69 -19.77 2.03
CA MET A 1 1.39 -18.47 2.70
C MET A 1 -0.12 -18.32 2.90
N LYS A 2 -0.59 -17.40 3.77
CA LYS A 2 -2.01 -17.09 3.98
C LYS A 2 -2.35 -15.70 3.43
N MET A 3 -3.62 -15.45 3.11
CA MET A 3 -4.14 -14.14 2.72
C MET A 3 -4.53 -13.35 3.96
N PHE A 4 -4.16 -12.07 4.04
CA PHE A 4 -4.64 -11.16 5.09
C PHE A 4 -5.96 -10.53 4.64
N LEU A 5 -7.04 -10.88 5.32
CA LEU A 5 -8.40 -10.43 4.97
C LEU A 5 -9.18 -10.08 6.24
N ALA A 6 -9.77 -8.88 6.27
CA ALA A 6 -10.60 -8.43 7.38
C ALA A 6 -9.94 -8.68 8.76
N GLU A 7 -8.72 -8.13 8.92
CA GLU A 7 -7.90 -8.16 10.14
C GLU A 7 -7.40 -9.56 10.58
N SER A 8 -7.50 -10.57 9.72
CA SER A 8 -7.07 -11.93 10.03
C SER A 8 -6.36 -12.63 8.87
N TRP A 9 -5.43 -13.53 9.21
CA TRP A 9 -4.77 -14.40 8.26
C TRP A 9 -5.63 -15.60 7.94
N GLN A 10 -6.13 -15.70 6.72
CA GLN A 10 -7.06 -16.72 6.25
C GLN A 10 -6.41 -17.61 5.19
N ASP A 11 -6.85 -18.84 5.15
CA ASP A 11 -6.51 -19.84 4.13
C ASP A 11 -7.77 -20.28 3.37
N CYS A 12 -7.61 -20.81 2.17
CA CYS A 12 -8.70 -21.37 1.38
C CYS A 12 -8.27 -22.66 0.67
N LEU A 13 -9.24 -23.39 0.12
CA LEU A 13 -8.99 -24.65 -0.58
C LEU A 13 -8.34 -24.42 -1.94
N GLU A 14 -8.78 -23.40 -2.70
CA GLU A 14 -8.22 -23.09 -3.99
C GLU A 14 -6.97 -22.21 -3.81
N LYS A 15 -5.84 -22.68 -4.35
CA LYS A 15 -4.53 -22.02 -4.21
C LYS A 15 -3.92 -21.75 -5.56
N ILE A 16 -3.10 -20.69 -5.59
CA ILE A 16 -2.22 -20.37 -6.70
C ILE A 16 -0.82 -20.81 -6.29
N GLU A 17 -0.16 -21.59 -7.13
CA GLU A 17 1.23 -21.98 -6.95
C GLU A 17 2.13 -20.85 -7.43
N VAL A 18 3.14 -20.53 -6.62
CA VAL A 18 4.17 -19.53 -6.96
C VAL A 18 5.44 -20.28 -7.34
N LEU A 19 5.88 -20.09 -8.57
CA LEU A 19 7.02 -20.80 -9.13
C LEU A 19 8.24 -19.89 -9.21
N ASN A 20 9.41 -20.45 -8.95
CA ASN A 20 10.68 -19.80 -9.25
C ASN A 20 10.89 -19.80 -10.79
N PRO A 21 11.00 -18.63 -11.42
CA PRO A 21 11.13 -18.56 -12.87
C PRO A 21 12.47 -19.09 -13.40
N TYR A 22 13.48 -19.28 -12.55
CA TYR A 22 14.79 -19.80 -12.93
C TYR A 22 14.78 -21.31 -13.18
N ASP A 23 14.13 -22.08 -12.30
CA ASP A 23 14.15 -23.56 -12.34
C ASP A 23 12.74 -24.20 -12.40
N GLY A 24 11.70 -23.39 -12.37
CA GLY A 24 10.30 -23.83 -12.40
C GLY A 24 9.83 -24.55 -11.13
N GLN A 25 10.64 -24.55 -10.07
CA GLN A 25 10.27 -25.20 -8.82
C GLN A 25 9.27 -24.36 -8.02
N PRO A 26 8.33 -25.00 -7.32
CA PRO A 26 7.41 -24.27 -6.45
C PRO A 26 8.14 -23.65 -5.27
N VAL A 27 7.92 -22.33 -5.07
CA VAL A 27 8.41 -21.57 -3.91
C VAL A 27 7.43 -21.68 -2.75
N ASP A 28 6.15 -21.42 -3.01
CA ASP A 28 5.06 -21.51 -2.02
C ASP A 28 3.72 -21.54 -2.76
N THR A 29 2.63 -21.59 -2.00
CA THR A 29 1.28 -21.41 -2.49
C THR A 29 0.58 -20.26 -1.76
N VAL A 30 -0.29 -19.54 -2.46
CA VAL A 30 -1.15 -18.49 -1.87
C VAL A 30 -2.62 -18.79 -2.11
N PRO A 31 -3.52 -18.37 -1.21
CA PRO A 31 -4.95 -18.49 -1.41
C PRO A 31 -5.41 -17.73 -2.66
N LYS A 32 -6.30 -18.34 -3.44
CA LYS A 32 -7.01 -17.68 -4.52
C LYS A 32 -8.32 -17.12 -3.98
N ALA A 33 -8.39 -15.79 -3.87
CA ALA A 33 -9.58 -15.12 -3.34
C ALA A 33 -10.83 -15.40 -4.20
N SER A 34 -11.92 -15.75 -3.56
CA SER A 34 -13.25 -15.91 -4.14
C SER A 34 -13.98 -14.57 -4.24
N LEU A 35 -15.13 -14.53 -4.91
CA LEU A 35 -15.99 -13.33 -4.92
C LEU A 35 -16.48 -12.96 -3.51
N SER A 36 -16.76 -13.93 -2.66
CA SER A 36 -17.15 -13.65 -1.26
C SER A 36 -16.02 -13.03 -0.44
N ASP A 37 -14.76 -13.39 -0.74
CA ASP A 37 -13.59 -12.77 -0.10
C ASP A 37 -13.43 -11.31 -0.56
N VAL A 38 -13.68 -11.04 -1.84
CA VAL A 38 -13.67 -9.66 -2.37
C VAL A 38 -14.76 -8.81 -1.71
N GLU A 39 -15.98 -9.33 -1.56
CA GLU A 39 -17.06 -8.64 -0.84
C GLU A 39 -16.70 -8.37 0.62
N THR A 40 -16.07 -9.35 1.27
CA THR A 40 -15.56 -9.21 2.65
C THR A 40 -14.49 -8.13 2.75
N ALA A 41 -13.54 -8.11 1.81
CA ALA A 41 -12.50 -7.09 1.72
C ALA A 41 -13.10 -5.69 1.54
N LEU A 42 -14.04 -5.54 0.62
CA LEU A 42 -14.75 -4.27 0.37
C LEU A 42 -15.50 -3.77 1.60
N LYS A 43 -16.23 -4.66 2.27
CA LYS A 43 -16.97 -4.34 3.50
C LYS A 43 -16.02 -3.92 4.62
N SER A 44 -14.94 -4.66 4.84
CA SER A 44 -13.92 -4.34 5.85
C SER A 44 -13.24 -3.01 5.54
N ALA A 45 -12.80 -2.80 4.30
CA ALA A 45 -12.17 -1.54 3.90
C ALA A 45 -13.13 -0.34 4.05
N PHE A 46 -14.41 -0.50 3.70
CA PHE A 46 -15.40 0.54 3.91
C PHE A 46 -15.59 0.88 5.39
N GLN A 47 -15.67 -0.12 6.26
CA GLN A 47 -15.73 0.08 7.71
C GLN A 47 -14.48 0.78 8.24
N GLY A 48 -13.30 0.46 7.69
CA GLY A 48 -12.02 1.08 8.01
C GLY A 48 -11.91 2.56 7.63
N THR A 49 -12.77 3.09 6.76
CA THR A 49 -12.70 4.51 6.34
C THR A 49 -12.89 5.48 7.50
N GLN A 50 -13.79 5.16 8.43
CA GLN A 50 -14.07 6.05 9.57
C GLN A 50 -12.91 6.12 10.58
N PRO A 51 -12.30 5.00 11.03
CA PRO A 51 -11.08 5.04 11.83
C PRO A 51 -9.94 5.79 11.14
N MET A 52 -9.68 5.48 9.85
CA MET A 52 -8.61 6.12 9.09
C MET A 52 -8.79 7.63 8.99
N ARG A 53 -10.00 8.10 8.81
CA ARG A 53 -10.36 9.52 8.71
C ARG A 53 -10.10 10.29 10.01
N LYS A 54 -10.19 9.61 11.17
CA LYS A 54 -9.96 10.20 12.50
C LYS A 54 -8.48 10.30 12.84
N LEU A 55 -7.59 9.56 12.17
CA LEU A 55 -6.16 9.64 12.42
C LEU A 55 -5.63 11.01 12.01
N SER A 56 -4.83 11.61 12.89
CA SER A 56 -4.08 12.82 12.55
C SER A 56 -3.01 12.51 11.49
N GLY A 57 -2.51 13.55 10.79
CA GLY A 57 -1.37 13.41 9.89
C GLY A 57 -0.14 12.82 10.60
N PHE A 58 0.04 13.15 11.89
CA PHE A 58 1.13 12.60 12.71
C PHE A 58 0.95 11.11 13.03
N ASP A 59 -0.28 10.65 13.26
CA ASP A 59 -0.53 9.21 13.48
C ASP A 59 -0.29 8.40 12.21
N ARG A 60 -0.74 8.90 11.07
CA ARG A 60 -0.46 8.28 9.76
C ARG A 60 1.04 8.26 9.45
N PHE A 61 1.76 9.35 9.78
CA PHE A 61 3.23 9.37 9.72
C PHE A 61 3.85 8.25 10.54
N LYS A 62 3.43 8.06 11.81
CA LYS A 62 3.97 6.99 12.67
C LYS A 62 3.76 5.60 12.09
N ILE A 63 2.58 5.34 11.52
CA ILE A 63 2.25 4.05 10.89
C ILE A 63 3.18 3.77 9.72
N LEU A 64 3.31 4.72 8.78
CA LEU A 64 4.14 4.55 7.58
C LEU A 64 5.63 4.51 7.91
N LYS A 65 6.10 5.32 8.86
CA LYS A 65 7.46 5.25 9.37
C LYS A 65 7.77 3.88 9.97
N ARG A 66 6.85 3.34 10.78
CA ARG A 66 7.02 2.00 11.34
C ARG A 66 7.08 0.91 10.28
N ALA A 67 6.29 1.04 9.21
CA ALA A 67 6.36 0.13 8.08
C ALA A 67 7.72 0.20 7.38
N ALA A 68 8.27 1.40 7.15
CA ALA A 68 9.61 1.58 6.57
C ALA A 68 10.68 0.91 7.41
N GLU A 69 10.68 1.14 8.74
CA GLU A 69 11.62 0.52 9.67
C GLU A 69 11.55 -1.02 9.67
N LEU A 70 10.35 -1.59 9.49
CA LEU A 70 10.17 -3.04 9.40
C LEU A 70 10.72 -3.61 8.09
N VAL A 71 10.55 -2.90 6.99
CA VAL A 71 11.11 -3.27 5.68
C VAL A 71 12.65 -3.27 5.75
N GLU A 72 13.25 -2.21 6.28
CA GLU A 72 14.71 -2.13 6.47
C GLU A 72 15.24 -3.28 7.32
N LYS A 73 14.56 -3.58 8.41
CA LYS A 73 14.96 -4.65 9.34
C LYS A 73 14.92 -6.04 8.71
N GLN A 74 14.07 -6.24 7.70
CA GLN A 74 13.88 -7.53 7.01
C GLN A 74 14.51 -7.56 5.61
N LEU A 75 15.45 -6.66 5.33
CA LEU A 75 16.03 -6.45 3.99
C LEU A 75 16.46 -7.75 3.31
N GLU A 76 17.22 -8.60 3.98
CA GLU A 76 17.77 -9.83 3.38
C GLU A 76 16.68 -10.87 3.08
N ASP A 77 15.71 -11.05 3.98
CA ASP A 77 14.63 -12.02 3.78
C ASP A 77 13.69 -11.57 2.65
N LEU A 78 13.34 -10.28 2.61
CA LEU A 78 12.54 -9.69 1.55
C LEU A 78 13.26 -9.76 0.20
N ALA A 79 14.58 -9.43 0.15
CA ALA A 79 15.35 -9.52 -1.08
C ALA A 79 15.44 -10.96 -1.62
N ARG A 80 15.60 -11.95 -0.75
CA ARG A 80 15.58 -13.37 -1.13
C ARG A 80 14.22 -13.78 -1.69
N THR A 81 13.13 -13.33 -1.08
CA THR A 81 11.77 -13.59 -1.56
C THR A 81 11.57 -13.03 -2.96
N ILE A 82 11.97 -11.79 -3.22
CA ILE A 82 11.92 -11.18 -4.57
C ILE A 82 12.71 -12.04 -5.56
N THR A 83 13.94 -12.43 -5.20
CA THR A 83 14.77 -13.26 -6.09
C THR A 83 14.11 -14.61 -6.41
N LEU A 84 13.46 -15.23 -5.43
CA LEU A 84 12.84 -16.54 -5.62
C LEU A 84 11.57 -16.48 -6.49
N GLU A 85 10.71 -15.49 -6.31
CA GLU A 85 9.42 -15.44 -7.02
C GLU A 85 9.45 -14.62 -8.32
N GLU A 86 10.36 -13.65 -8.45
CA GLU A 86 10.49 -12.81 -9.66
C GLU A 86 11.68 -13.20 -10.55
N GLY A 87 12.72 -13.82 -9.98
CA GLY A 87 13.97 -14.14 -10.70
C GLY A 87 14.96 -12.98 -10.75
N LYS A 88 14.72 -11.89 -10.06
CA LYS A 88 15.64 -10.74 -9.95
C LYS A 88 16.93 -11.15 -9.25
N ILE A 89 18.09 -10.67 -9.73
CA ILE A 89 19.37 -10.93 -9.04
C ILE A 89 19.35 -10.28 -7.65
N LEU A 90 19.97 -10.95 -6.68
CA LEU A 90 19.90 -10.57 -5.26
C LEU A 90 20.37 -9.13 -4.98
N ALA A 91 21.36 -8.65 -5.73
CA ALA A 91 21.85 -7.27 -5.58
C ALA A 91 20.77 -6.23 -5.94
N GLU A 92 20.03 -6.46 -7.03
CA GLU A 92 18.91 -5.58 -7.44
C GLU A 92 17.72 -5.73 -6.51
N ALA A 93 17.44 -6.93 -6.02
CA ALA A 93 16.40 -7.17 -5.04
C ALA A 93 16.67 -6.40 -3.73
N ARG A 94 17.91 -6.41 -3.23
CA ARG A 94 18.30 -5.58 -2.06
C ARG A 94 18.10 -4.09 -2.31
N PHE A 95 18.44 -3.62 -3.51
CA PHE A 95 18.21 -2.23 -3.88
C PHE A 95 16.73 -1.88 -3.92
N GLU A 96 15.88 -2.77 -4.42
CA GLU A 96 14.44 -2.61 -4.40
C GLU A 96 13.89 -2.49 -2.97
N VAL A 97 14.31 -3.36 -2.06
CA VAL A 97 13.89 -3.32 -0.65
C VAL A 97 14.28 -1.98 -0.01
N SER A 98 15.51 -1.50 -0.24
CA SER A 98 15.95 -0.19 0.29
C SER A 98 15.09 0.96 -0.24
N ARG A 99 14.80 0.97 -1.54
CA ARG A 99 13.89 1.96 -2.15
C ARG A 99 12.48 1.88 -1.63
N THR A 100 12.02 0.70 -1.26
CA THR A 100 10.70 0.50 -0.65
C THR A 100 10.58 1.23 0.69
N ALA A 101 11.60 1.12 1.54
CA ALA A 101 11.65 1.86 2.79
C ALA A 101 11.65 3.37 2.58
N GLU A 102 12.42 3.86 1.59
CA GLU A 102 12.42 5.29 1.20
C GLU A 102 11.04 5.75 0.71
N THR A 103 10.37 4.97 -0.15
CA THR A 103 9.02 5.28 -0.65
C THR A 103 8.00 5.41 0.48
N LEU A 104 8.06 4.50 1.46
CA LEU A 104 7.22 4.56 2.66
C LEU A 104 7.55 5.79 3.51
N MET A 105 8.83 6.13 3.67
CA MET A 105 9.27 7.29 4.45
C MET A 105 8.82 8.59 3.79
N VAL A 106 8.94 8.74 2.47
CA VAL A 106 8.43 9.91 1.73
C VAL A 106 6.91 10.05 1.95
N SER A 107 6.17 8.95 1.83
CA SER A 107 4.72 8.95 2.08
C SER A 107 4.40 9.34 3.53
N ALA A 108 5.20 8.88 4.50
CA ALA A 108 5.07 9.25 5.90
C ALA A 108 5.24 10.76 6.10
N GLU A 109 6.31 11.33 5.56
CA GLU A 109 6.57 12.78 5.66
C GLU A 109 5.46 13.61 5.01
N GLU A 110 4.95 13.19 3.84
CA GLU A 110 3.84 13.86 3.17
C GLU A 110 2.53 13.80 3.98
N ALA A 111 2.29 12.76 4.77
CA ALA A 111 1.11 12.67 5.62
C ALA A 111 0.95 13.88 6.57
N LYS A 112 2.06 14.52 6.97
CA LYS A 112 2.09 15.70 7.84
C LYS A 112 1.91 17.01 7.06
N ARG A 113 2.04 17.00 5.73
CA ARG A 113 2.09 18.19 4.87
C ARG A 113 0.91 18.32 3.91
N ILE A 114 -0.07 17.43 3.99
CA ILE A 114 -1.28 17.52 3.16
C ILE A 114 -2.06 18.75 3.59
N ALA A 115 -2.05 19.78 2.74
CA ALA A 115 -2.70 21.06 2.96
C ALA A 115 -3.71 21.36 1.84
N GLY A 116 -4.53 22.36 2.05
CA GLY A 116 -5.34 22.99 1.02
C GLY A 116 -4.68 24.25 0.49
N GLU A 117 -5.42 25.01 -0.28
CA GLU A 117 -4.99 26.25 -0.92
C GLU A 117 -5.94 27.39 -0.55
N MET A 118 -5.38 28.59 -0.40
CA MET A 118 -6.17 29.82 -0.32
C MET A 118 -6.71 30.17 -1.70
N VAL A 119 -7.99 30.47 -1.77
CA VAL A 119 -8.64 30.91 -3.01
C VAL A 119 -8.86 32.42 -2.95
N PRO A 120 -8.23 33.24 -3.83
CA PRO A 120 -8.40 34.68 -3.87
C PRO A 120 -9.78 35.01 -4.46
N LEU A 121 -10.77 35.25 -3.59
CA LEU A 121 -12.15 35.55 -4.01
C LEU A 121 -12.35 37.03 -4.37
N ASP A 122 -11.44 37.92 -3.95
CA ASP A 122 -11.46 39.34 -4.22
C ASP A 122 -11.23 39.72 -5.70
N GLY A 123 -10.77 38.77 -6.53
CA GLY A 123 -10.72 38.91 -7.97
C GLY A 123 -12.08 38.95 -8.65
N ALA A 124 -13.20 38.64 -7.95
CA ALA A 124 -14.55 38.73 -8.45
C ALA A 124 -15.31 39.95 -7.90
N PRO A 125 -16.10 40.71 -8.73
CA PRO A 125 -16.89 41.81 -8.25
C PRO A 125 -17.81 41.43 -7.08
N GLY A 126 -17.76 42.20 -5.99
CA GLY A 126 -18.63 41.98 -4.79
C GLY A 126 -18.15 40.87 -3.85
N ALA A 127 -16.99 40.26 -4.08
CA ALA A 127 -16.47 39.17 -3.24
C ALA A 127 -15.32 39.63 -2.30
N GLY A 128 -14.96 40.90 -2.25
CA GLY A 128 -13.83 41.43 -1.48
C GLY A 128 -13.85 41.16 0.03
N ASN A 129 -15.01 40.87 0.62
CA ASN A 129 -15.15 40.56 2.04
C ASN A 129 -15.25 39.02 2.31
N ARG A 130 -14.93 38.19 1.33
CA ARG A 130 -15.04 36.73 1.44
C ARG A 130 -13.66 36.13 1.53
N MET A 131 -13.55 35.06 2.33
CA MET A 131 -12.36 34.21 2.42
C MET A 131 -12.73 32.82 1.89
N GLY A 132 -11.90 32.28 0.97
CA GLY A 132 -12.06 30.95 0.42
C GLY A 132 -10.81 30.13 0.62
N PHE A 133 -10.98 28.86 0.91
CA PHE A 133 -9.89 27.89 0.94
C PHE A 133 -10.40 26.50 0.57
N THR A 134 -9.49 25.66 0.08
CA THR A 134 -9.76 24.23 -0.18
C THR A 134 -9.22 23.39 0.96
N LEU A 135 -9.81 22.23 1.18
CA LEU A 135 -9.30 21.19 2.07
C LEU A 135 -9.21 19.87 1.29
N ARG A 136 -8.10 19.17 1.45
CA ARG A 136 -7.95 17.81 0.93
C ARG A 136 -8.53 16.83 1.92
N VAL A 137 -9.45 16.00 1.48
CA VAL A 137 -10.12 14.99 2.31
C VAL A 137 -9.89 13.59 1.72
N PRO A 138 -9.89 12.53 2.55
CA PRO A 138 -9.81 11.15 2.07
C PRO A 138 -10.94 10.82 1.09
N CYS A 139 -10.63 10.11 0.00
CA CYS A 139 -11.65 9.64 -0.96
C CYS A 139 -12.40 8.39 -0.46
N GLY A 140 -11.89 7.71 0.58
CA GLY A 140 -12.53 6.57 1.20
C GLY A 140 -11.73 5.27 1.05
N VAL A 141 -12.10 4.42 0.12
CA VAL A 141 -11.41 3.15 -0.16
C VAL A 141 -10.58 3.27 -1.45
N VAL A 142 -9.33 2.84 -1.39
CA VAL A 142 -8.42 2.77 -2.53
C VAL A 142 -8.11 1.31 -2.84
N LEU A 143 -8.28 0.90 -4.09
CA LEU A 143 -7.83 -0.38 -4.60
C LEU A 143 -6.44 -0.22 -5.21
N ALA A 144 -5.43 -0.86 -4.60
CA ALA A 144 -4.05 -0.89 -5.07
C ALA A 144 -3.78 -2.19 -5.83
N ILE A 145 -3.70 -2.12 -7.16
CA ILE A 145 -3.34 -3.25 -8.03
C ILE A 145 -1.90 -3.06 -8.45
N SER A 146 -1.02 -3.95 -7.99
CA SER A 146 0.42 -3.84 -8.23
C SER A 146 0.88 -4.78 -9.33
N PRO A 147 1.82 -4.35 -10.20
CA PRO A 147 2.44 -5.20 -11.20
C PRO A 147 3.55 -6.06 -10.57
N PHE A 148 4.07 -7.01 -11.35
CA PHE A 148 5.14 -7.91 -10.91
C PHE A 148 6.56 -7.34 -11.04
N THR A 149 6.77 -6.27 -11.82
CA THR A 149 8.11 -5.79 -12.23
C THR A 149 8.97 -5.26 -11.07
N PHE A 150 8.38 -4.63 -10.09
CA PHE A 150 8.97 -4.24 -8.80
C PHE A 150 7.96 -4.62 -7.72
N PRO A 151 7.87 -5.91 -7.41
CA PRO A 151 6.71 -6.46 -6.70
C PRO A 151 6.56 -5.94 -5.27
N LEU A 152 7.67 -5.61 -4.62
CA LEU A 152 7.63 -4.97 -3.31
C LEU A 152 7.44 -3.45 -3.42
N ASN A 153 8.29 -2.75 -4.21
CA ASN A 153 8.33 -1.29 -4.18
C ASN A 153 7.07 -0.64 -4.77
N LEU A 154 6.42 -1.25 -5.76
CA LEU A 154 5.20 -0.68 -6.35
C LEU A 154 3.94 -0.85 -5.50
N VAL A 155 3.97 -1.73 -4.50
CA VAL A 155 2.91 -1.79 -3.47
C VAL A 155 2.87 -0.50 -2.64
N PRO A 156 3.97 -0.05 -1.99
CA PRO A 156 4.01 1.22 -1.26
C PRO A 156 3.75 2.46 -2.12
N HIS A 157 4.08 2.46 -3.42
CA HIS A 157 3.73 3.57 -4.32
C HIS A 157 2.22 3.82 -4.41
N ASN A 158 1.40 2.78 -4.22
CA ASN A 158 -0.06 2.89 -4.18
C ASN A 158 -0.58 3.00 -2.74
N VAL A 159 -0.10 2.14 -1.84
CA VAL A 159 -0.59 2.03 -0.46
C VAL A 159 -0.13 3.20 0.40
N GLY A 160 1.13 3.62 0.25
CA GLY A 160 1.73 4.69 1.06
C GLY A 160 0.98 6.03 0.95
N PRO A 161 0.82 6.59 -0.26
CA PRO A 161 0.07 7.83 -0.45
C PRO A 161 -1.41 7.71 -0.04
N ALA A 162 -2.03 6.54 -0.25
CA ALA A 162 -3.42 6.31 0.14
C ALA A 162 -3.59 6.39 1.67
N ILE A 163 -2.71 5.73 2.44
CA ILE A 163 -2.70 5.80 3.90
C ILE A 163 -2.32 7.21 4.37
N ALA A 164 -1.31 7.83 3.75
CA ALA A 164 -0.91 9.20 4.07
C ALA A 164 -2.07 10.19 3.95
N ALA A 165 -2.93 10.00 2.94
CA ALA A 165 -4.14 10.81 2.74
C ALA A 165 -5.34 10.39 3.61
N GLY A 166 -5.23 9.34 4.44
CA GLY A 166 -6.26 8.90 5.36
C GLY A 166 -7.32 7.97 4.77
N ASN A 167 -6.98 7.25 3.69
CA ASN A 167 -7.86 6.27 3.07
C ASN A 167 -7.63 4.86 3.64
N SER A 168 -8.65 4.01 3.53
CA SER A 168 -8.52 2.56 3.64
C SER A 168 -8.01 1.98 2.33
N VAL A 169 -7.28 0.86 2.39
CA VAL A 169 -6.66 0.26 1.19
C VAL A 169 -6.98 -1.23 1.10
N ILE A 170 -7.28 -1.66 -0.12
CA ILE A 170 -7.27 -3.06 -0.52
C ILE A 170 -6.08 -3.24 -1.45
N ALA A 171 -5.09 -4.05 -1.06
CA ALA A 171 -3.94 -4.37 -1.89
C ALA A 171 -4.17 -5.69 -2.63
N LYS A 172 -4.02 -5.68 -3.95
CA LYS A 172 -4.08 -6.85 -4.81
C LYS A 172 -2.73 -7.00 -5.52
N PRO A 173 -1.84 -7.89 -5.04
CA PRO A 173 -0.55 -8.12 -5.67
C PRO A 173 -0.69 -8.80 -7.04
N ALA A 174 0.39 -8.79 -7.82
CA ALA A 174 0.46 -9.59 -9.04
C ALA A 174 0.37 -11.09 -8.70
N ALA A 175 -0.25 -11.86 -9.58
CA ALA A 175 -0.40 -13.31 -9.37
C ALA A 175 0.94 -14.06 -9.45
N GLN A 176 1.93 -13.49 -10.14
CA GLN A 176 3.27 -14.05 -10.30
C GLN A 176 4.16 -13.82 -9.07
N THR A 177 3.94 -12.74 -8.33
CA THR A 177 4.79 -12.31 -7.20
C THR A 177 3.95 -11.91 -5.99
N PRO A 178 3.14 -12.80 -5.43
CA PRO A 178 2.24 -12.49 -4.33
C PRO A 178 2.89 -12.64 -2.95
N LEU A 179 4.06 -13.29 -2.83
CA LEU A 179 4.67 -13.59 -1.54
C LEU A 179 5.34 -12.37 -0.91
N ILE A 180 5.82 -11.46 -1.74
CA ILE A 180 6.56 -10.28 -1.30
C ILE A 180 5.65 -9.09 -0.98
N ALA A 181 4.41 -9.08 -1.42
CA ALA A 181 3.49 -7.94 -1.33
C ALA A 181 2.81 -7.78 0.04
#